data_e447d013857b10d10c57c42ea057bd99
#
_entry.id   e447d013857b10d10c57c42ea057bd99
#
_cell.length_a   1.000
_cell.length_b   1.000
_cell.length_c   1.000
_cell.angle_alpha   90.00
_cell.angle_beta   90.00
_cell.angle_gamma   90.00
#
_symmetry.space_group_name_H-M   'P 1'
#
loop_
_entity.id
_entity.type
_entity.pdbx_description
1 polymer ?
#
loop_
_entity_poly.entity_id
_entity_poly.type
_entity_poly.pdbx_seq_one_letter_code
_entity_poly.pdbx_strand_id
1 'polypeptide(L)'
;MNVSSRFDVAGFGVIVTGGASGLGLAYGEVLAAHGARVTLIDVDADAVVAEESRLVGEGLDVRGAVAVVTDRASLDRVVDEAAQTYGRLDVAFANAGVDPGVGFVGAWAGGQRPRVAAGALEQYDDERWSRVIDINLSGIFATVRAAARHMRPRKYGRIVVTTSLAATKVEPAIGSAYMAAKAGARHLVHTIALELAADGIMVNAIAPGFFVTNIGGGHAHNPEVQAAIAKDIPMHRVGRPDDIKALALFLASPASEYITGQEVVIDGGWGLGVAD
;
A
#
# COMPACT_ATOMS: atom_id res chain seq x y z
N MET A 1 -12.26 -18.87 23.72
CA MET A 1 -11.19 -18.59 22.73
C MET A 1 -10.61 -17.23 23.07
N ASN A 2 -9.29 -17.12 23.26
CA ASN A 2 -8.66 -15.82 23.57
C ASN A 2 -8.60 -14.97 22.28
N VAL A 3 -9.16 -13.77 22.30
CA VAL A 3 -9.16 -12.88 21.12
C VAL A 3 -7.74 -12.55 20.67
N SER A 4 -6.77 -12.43 21.58
CA SER A 4 -5.38 -12.15 21.25
C SER A 4 -4.76 -13.20 20.32
N SER A 5 -5.15 -14.48 20.42
CA SER A 5 -4.65 -15.54 19.52
C SER A 5 -5.14 -15.40 18.07
N ARG A 6 -6.14 -14.55 17.82
CA ARG A 6 -6.65 -14.27 16.47
C ARG A 6 -5.71 -13.32 15.70
N PHE A 7 -4.82 -12.61 16.39
CA PHE A 7 -3.81 -11.74 15.77
C PHE A 7 -2.48 -12.44 15.52
N ASP A 8 -2.40 -13.75 15.80
CA ASP A 8 -1.18 -14.52 15.59
C ASP A 8 -0.92 -14.74 14.10
N VAL A 9 0.25 -14.31 13.66
CA VAL A 9 0.78 -14.48 12.30
C VAL A 9 2.12 -15.21 12.30
N ALA A 10 2.52 -15.79 13.44
CA ALA A 10 3.79 -16.49 13.56
C ALA A 10 3.91 -17.61 12.52
N GLY A 11 5.04 -17.64 11.82
CA GLY A 11 5.33 -18.60 10.75
C GLY A 11 4.56 -18.37 9.43
N PHE A 12 3.74 -17.31 9.30
CA PHE A 12 3.12 -16.96 8.02
C PHE A 12 4.19 -16.56 6.99
N GLY A 13 4.02 -17.00 5.75
CA GLY A 13 4.77 -16.49 4.60
C GLY A 13 4.10 -15.22 4.06
N VAL A 14 4.84 -14.13 4.01
CA VAL A 14 4.34 -12.79 3.64
C VAL A 14 5.17 -12.21 2.52
N ILE A 15 4.52 -11.55 1.56
CA ILE A 15 5.18 -10.66 0.58
C ILE A 15 4.62 -9.25 0.70
N VAL A 16 5.50 -8.25 0.51
CA VAL A 16 5.13 -6.83 0.47
C VAL A 16 5.80 -6.18 -0.73
N THR A 17 5.01 -5.73 -1.73
CA THR A 17 5.54 -4.92 -2.85
C THR A 17 5.65 -3.45 -2.47
N GLY A 18 6.71 -2.76 -2.92
CA GLY A 18 7.07 -1.44 -2.41
C GLY A 18 7.46 -1.53 -0.93
N GLY A 19 8.19 -2.62 -0.58
CA GLY A 19 8.44 -3.02 0.80
C GLY A 19 9.66 -2.38 1.45
N ALA A 20 10.55 -1.73 0.68
CA ALA A 20 11.80 -1.20 1.21
C ALA A 20 11.68 0.24 1.75
N SER A 21 10.48 0.82 1.77
CA SER A 21 10.28 2.16 2.33
C SER A 21 8.83 2.43 2.76
N GLY A 22 8.63 3.52 3.51
CA GLY A 22 7.31 4.08 3.81
C GLY A 22 6.31 3.10 4.41
N LEU A 23 5.09 3.05 3.86
CA LEU A 23 4.02 2.19 4.39
C LEU A 23 4.31 0.71 4.15
N GLY A 24 4.90 0.34 3.01
CA GLY A 24 5.26 -1.05 2.72
C GLY A 24 6.26 -1.60 3.73
N LEU A 25 7.28 -0.82 4.07
CA LEU A 25 8.24 -1.19 5.10
C LEU A 25 7.55 -1.36 6.47
N ALA A 26 6.65 -0.44 6.84
CA ALA A 26 5.89 -0.54 8.08
C ALA A 26 5.02 -1.81 8.17
N TYR A 27 4.45 -2.24 7.04
CA TYR A 27 3.73 -3.53 6.96
C TYR A 27 4.67 -4.71 7.21
N GLY A 28 5.83 -4.72 6.53
CA GLY A 28 6.84 -5.77 6.70
C GLY A 28 7.34 -5.85 8.13
N GLU A 29 7.70 -4.72 8.71
CA GLU A 29 8.20 -4.61 10.10
C GLU A 29 7.21 -5.18 11.12
N VAL A 30 5.95 -4.74 11.09
CA VAL A 30 4.98 -5.21 12.09
C VAL A 30 4.72 -6.70 11.98
N LEU A 31 4.67 -7.26 10.78
CA LEU A 31 4.42 -8.69 10.59
C LEU A 31 5.64 -9.52 11.00
N ALA A 32 6.85 -9.10 10.63
CA ALA A 32 8.08 -9.75 11.07
C ALA A 32 8.24 -9.71 12.60
N ALA A 33 7.94 -8.57 13.23
CA ALA A 33 7.96 -8.44 14.70
C ALA A 33 6.95 -9.36 15.41
N HIS A 34 5.89 -9.81 14.70
CA HIS A 34 4.93 -10.80 15.19
C HIS A 34 5.22 -12.23 14.69
N GLY A 35 6.46 -12.49 14.26
CA GLY A 35 6.96 -13.83 13.93
C GLY A 35 6.60 -14.32 12.53
N ALA A 36 6.09 -13.49 11.63
CA ALA A 36 5.94 -13.84 10.23
C ALA A 36 7.29 -13.83 9.50
N ARG A 37 7.38 -14.59 8.41
CA ARG A 37 8.52 -14.61 7.49
C ARG A 37 8.20 -13.70 6.31
N VAL A 38 8.92 -12.61 6.16
CA VAL A 38 8.55 -11.53 5.25
C VAL A 38 9.55 -11.40 4.10
N THR A 39 9.04 -11.32 2.86
CA THR A 39 9.84 -10.88 1.71
C THR A 39 9.44 -9.45 1.35
N LEU A 40 10.39 -8.52 1.50
CA LEU A 40 10.27 -7.14 1.03
C LEU A 40 10.66 -7.10 -0.45
N ILE A 41 9.71 -6.75 -1.31
CA ILE A 41 9.90 -6.66 -2.76
C ILE A 41 9.91 -5.18 -3.15
N ASP A 42 11.00 -4.71 -3.75
CA ASP A 42 11.08 -3.33 -4.22
C ASP A 42 11.91 -3.24 -5.52
N VAL A 43 11.83 -2.10 -6.20
CA VAL A 43 12.67 -1.79 -7.36
C VAL A 43 14.03 -1.22 -6.96
N ASP A 44 14.11 -0.61 -5.76
CA ASP A 44 15.32 -0.01 -5.22
C ASP A 44 16.19 -1.07 -4.53
N ALA A 45 17.18 -1.57 -5.25
CA ALA A 45 18.07 -2.64 -4.79
C ALA A 45 18.87 -2.24 -3.52
N ASP A 46 19.31 -1.00 -3.43
CA ASP A 46 20.10 -0.52 -2.29
C ASP A 46 19.23 -0.42 -1.04
N ALA A 47 18.02 0.10 -1.16
CA ALA A 47 17.06 0.14 -0.07
C ALA A 47 16.66 -1.27 0.39
N VAL A 48 16.45 -2.21 -0.53
CA VAL A 48 16.13 -3.61 -0.22
C VAL A 48 17.23 -4.24 0.62
N VAL A 49 18.51 -4.11 0.22
CA VAL A 49 19.65 -4.67 0.94
C VAL A 49 19.82 -4.01 2.32
N ALA A 50 19.65 -2.69 2.40
CA ALA A 50 19.77 -1.95 3.64
C ALA A 50 18.72 -2.38 4.67
N GLU A 51 17.44 -2.47 4.26
CA GLU A 51 16.34 -2.82 5.15
C GLU A 51 16.34 -4.31 5.54
N GLU A 52 16.70 -5.22 4.63
CA GLU A 52 16.93 -6.62 4.97
C GLU A 52 18.01 -6.74 6.03
N SER A 53 19.17 -6.11 5.82
CA SER A 53 20.30 -6.18 6.77
C SER A 53 19.92 -5.60 8.13
N ARG A 54 19.20 -4.49 8.18
CA ARG A 54 18.72 -3.87 9.41
C ARG A 54 17.79 -4.80 10.17
N LEU A 55 16.75 -5.32 9.50
CA LEU A 55 15.71 -6.12 10.16
C LEU A 55 16.23 -7.50 10.58
N VAL A 56 17.09 -8.12 9.78
CA VAL A 56 17.79 -9.36 10.17
C VAL A 56 18.71 -9.11 11.37
N GLY A 57 19.40 -7.95 11.41
CA GLY A 57 20.21 -7.53 12.58
C GLY A 57 19.39 -7.34 13.86
N GLU A 58 18.11 -7.05 13.75
CA GLU A 58 17.13 -6.97 14.84
C GLU A 58 16.56 -8.36 15.23
N GLY A 59 17.00 -9.44 14.55
CA GLY A 59 16.55 -10.82 14.82
C GLY A 59 15.24 -11.21 14.13
N LEU A 60 14.79 -10.45 13.14
CA LEU A 60 13.57 -10.71 12.39
C LEU A 60 13.82 -11.59 11.16
N ASP A 61 12.84 -12.43 10.79
CA ASP A 61 12.91 -13.30 9.60
C ASP A 61 12.42 -12.52 8.36
N VAL A 62 13.33 -11.74 7.80
CA VAL A 62 13.07 -10.88 6.64
C VAL A 62 14.04 -11.18 5.52
N ARG A 63 13.59 -11.13 4.28
CA ARG A 63 14.37 -11.23 3.06
C ARG A 63 14.05 -10.06 2.15
N GLY A 64 15.04 -9.60 1.41
CA GLY A 64 14.90 -8.64 0.35
C GLY A 64 14.84 -9.32 -1.02
N ALA A 65 14.04 -8.76 -1.92
CA ALA A 65 14.00 -9.19 -3.32
C ALA A 65 13.78 -8.00 -4.25
N VAL A 66 14.51 -7.96 -5.36
CA VAL A 66 14.38 -6.88 -6.33
C VAL A 66 13.45 -7.32 -7.46
N ALA A 67 12.35 -6.58 -7.66
CA ALA A 67 11.45 -6.77 -8.78
C ALA A 67 10.69 -5.49 -9.12
N VAL A 68 10.36 -5.35 -10.41
CA VAL A 68 9.50 -4.28 -10.93
C VAL A 68 8.09 -4.85 -11.07
N VAL A 69 7.09 -4.26 -10.41
CA VAL A 69 5.71 -4.78 -10.41
C VAL A 69 5.05 -4.77 -11.80
N THR A 70 5.58 -4.01 -12.75
CA THR A 70 5.14 -4.00 -14.15
C THR A 70 5.86 -5.04 -15.00
N ASP A 71 6.99 -5.60 -14.54
CA ASP A 71 7.63 -6.76 -15.12
C ASP A 71 7.03 -8.04 -14.50
N ARG A 72 6.07 -8.59 -15.23
CA ARG A 72 5.28 -9.74 -14.81
C ARG A 72 6.13 -10.97 -14.52
N ALA A 73 7.15 -11.23 -15.35
CA ALA A 73 8.01 -12.41 -15.21
C ALA A 73 8.93 -12.29 -13.98
N SER A 74 9.49 -11.11 -13.76
CA SER A 74 10.31 -10.82 -12.59
C SER A 74 9.51 -10.93 -11.29
N LEU A 75 8.32 -10.34 -11.26
CA LEU A 75 7.44 -10.39 -10.08
C LEU A 75 6.98 -11.83 -9.78
N ASP A 76 6.49 -12.55 -10.80
CA ASP A 76 6.05 -13.94 -10.64
C ASP A 76 7.17 -14.82 -10.08
N ARG A 77 8.41 -14.70 -10.59
CA ARG A 77 9.58 -15.44 -10.09
C ARG A 77 9.86 -15.15 -8.60
N VAL A 78 9.88 -13.89 -8.20
CA VAL A 78 10.17 -13.51 -6.82
C VAL A 78 9.08 -14.03 -5.87
N VAL A 79 7.82 -13.97 -6.26
CA VAL A 79 6.71 -14.50 -5.47
C VAL A 79 6.77 -16.03 -5.37
N ASP A 80 7.13 -16.71 -6.45
CA ASP A 80 7.34 -18.16 -6.48
C ASP A 80 8.49 -18.58 -5.54
N GLU A 81 9.62 -17.86 -5.57
CA GLU A 81 10.78 -18.07 -4.69
C GLU A 81 10.41 -17.87 -3.22
N ALA A 82 9.65 -16.82 -2.89
CA ALA A 82 9.17 -16.57 -1.53
C ALA A 82 8.26 -17.71 -1.04
N ALA A 83 7.29 -18.11 -1.85
CA ALA A 83 6.36 -19.20 -1.52
C ALA A 83 7.09 -20.54 -1.34
N GLN A 84 8.08 -20.86 -2.18
CA GLN A 84 8.92 -22.06 -2.06
C GLN A 84 9.78 -22.04 -0.81
N THR A 85 10.44 -20.92 -0.53
CA THR A 85 11.31 -20.75 0.64
C THR A 85 10.55 -20.94 1.95
N TYR A 86 9.36 -20.39 2.03
CA TYR A 86 8.52 -20.48 3.23
C TYR A 86 7.67 -21.76 3.28
N GLY A 87 7.54 -22.48 2.17
CA GLY A 87 6.62 -23.61 2.02
C GLY A 87 5.15 -23.19 1.99
N ARG A 88 4.88 -21.90 2.02
CA ARG A 88 3.54 -21.29 2.07
C ARG A 88 3.58 -19.81 1.70
N LEU A 89 2.47 -19.30 1.20
CA LEU A 89 2.21 -17.87 1.09
C LEU A 89 0.83 -17.60 1.71
N ASP A 90 0.79 -16.83 2.77
CA ASP A 90 -0.42 -16.57 3.56
C ASP A 90 -0.92 -15.15 3.41
N VAL A 91 0.01 -14.19 3.24
CA VAL A 91 -0.32 -12.77 3.18
C VAL A 91 0.42 -12.11 2.02
N ALA A 92 -0.29 -11.25 1.30
CA ALA A 92 0.30 -10.38 0.28
C ALA A 92 -0.18 -8.94 0.44
N PHE A 93 0.76 -8.00 0.58
CA PHE A 93 0.48 -6.58 0.49
C PHE A 93 0.82 -6.08 -0.92
N ALA A 94 -0.21 -5.75 -1.69
CA ALA A 94 -0.07 -5.08 -2.98
C ALA A 94 0.00 -3.56 -2.73
N ASN A 95 1.22 -3.09 -2.40
CA ASN A 95 1.45 -1.73 -1.91
C ASN A 95 2.28 -0.87 -2.87
N ALA A 96 3.09 -1.45 -3.75
CA ALA A 96 3.93 -0.67 -4.66
C ALA A 96 3.15 0.44 -5.36
N GLY A 97 3.70 1.62 -5.36
CA GLY A 97 3.08 2.79 -5.96
C GLY A 97 4.09 3.90 -6.23
N VAL A 98 3.74 4.81 -7.12
CA VAL A 98 4.56 5.98 -7.46
C VAL A 98 3.81 7.26 -7.22
N ASP A 99 4.58 8.35 -7.23
CA ASP A 99 4.13 9.73 -7.10
C ASP A 99 2.88 10.01 -7.95
N PRO A 100 1.82 10.56 -7.32
CA PRO A 100 0.64 11.01 -8.03
C PRO A 100 0.94 12.11 -9.06
N GLY A 101 2.05 12.83 -8.90
CA GLY A 101 2.38 14.01 -9.65
C GLY A 101 1.44 15.20 -9.37
N VAL A 102 1.70 16.33 -10.05
CA VAL A 102 0.93 17.56 -9.85
C VAL A 102 -0.48 17.43 -10.42
N GLY A 103 -1.46 17.94 -9.67
CA GLY A 103 -2.82 18.14 -10.14
C GLY A 103 -3.02 19.49 -10.83
N PHE A 104 -4.25 19.82 -11.16
CA PHE A 104 -4.59 21.06 -11.87
C PHE A 104 -4.59 22.31 -10.98
N VAL A 105 -4.36 22.16 -9.67
CA VAL A 105 -4.08 23.27 -8.73
C VAL A 105 -2.84 22.96 -7.90
N GLY A 106 -2.13 24.00 -7.55
CA GLY A 106 -0.94 23.93 -6.69
C GLY A 106 -1.28 23.98 -5.19
N ALA A 107 -0.24 24.04 -4.37
CA ALA A 107 -0.35 24.28 -2.94
C ALA A 107 -0.94 25.69 -2.66
N TRP A 108 -1.48 25.87 -1.45
CA TRP A 108 -1.95 27.16 -0.99
C TRP A 108 -0.84 28.21 -0.99
N ALA A 109 -1.07 29.33 -1.65
CA ALA A 109 -0.16 30.48 -1.70
C ALA A 109 -0.98 31.76 -1.63
N GLY A 110 -0.74 32.63 -0.63
CA GLY A 110 -1.43 33.91 -0.48
C GLY A 110 -2.97 33.81 -0.38
N GLY A 111 -3.51 32.72 0.21
CA GLY A 111 -4.95 32.50 0.34
C GLY A 111 -5.62 31.93 -0.90
N GLN A 112 -4.86 31.56 -1.94
CA GLN A 112 -5.38 30.96 -3.18
C GLN A 112 -4.57 29.71 -3.55
N ARG A 113 -5.21 28.82 -4.32
CA ARG A 113 -4.53 27.68 -4.98
C ARG A 113 -4.35 28.01 -6.46
N PRO A 114 -3.11 28.31 -6.91
CA PRO A 114 -2.86 28.67 -8.29
C PRO A 114 -3.16 27.50 -9.24
N ARG A 115 -3.60 27.80 -10.45
CA ARG A 115 -3.70 26.81 -11.53
C ARG A 115 -2.32 26.33 -11.94
N VAL A 116 -2.19 25.02 -12.17
CA VAL A 116 -0.95 24.37 -12.63
C VAL A 116 -1.20 23.77 -14.00
N ALA A 117 -0.61 24.37 -15.03
CA ALA A 117 -0.82 23.96 -16.42
C ALA A 117 -0.47 22.48 -16.66
N ALA A 118 0.67 22.01 -16.14
CA ALA A 118 1.10 20.61 -16.29
C ALA A 118 0.15 19.56 -15.68
N GLY A 119 -0.78 19.97 -14.82
CA GLY A 119 -1.83 19.11 -14.26
C GLY A 119 -3.20 19.33 -14.88
N ALA A 120 -3.34 20.28 -15.85
CA ALA A 120 -4.56 20.49 -16.60
C ALA A 120 -4.79 19.34 -17.59
N LEU A 121 -6.06 19.01 -17.82
CA LEU A 121 -6.43 17.82 -18.60
C LEU A 121 -5.80 17.80 -20.00
N GLU A 122 -5.84 18.92 -20.71
CA GLU A 122 -5.31 19.06 -22.07
C GLU A 122 -3.76 19.15 -22.14
N GLN A 123 -3.11 19.31 -20.99
CA GLN A 123 -1.64 19.38 -20.87
C GLN A 123 -1.04 18.17 -20.16
N TYR A 124 -1.91 17.23 -19.75
CA TYR A 124 -1.46 16.07 -19.01
C TYR A 124 -0.61 15.14 -19.88
N ASP A 125 0.56 14.80 -19.43
CA ASP A 125 1.54 14.01 -20.16
C ASP A 125 1.12 12.53 -20.26
N ASP A 126 1.10 11.95 -21.47
CA ASP A 126 0.65 10.59 -21.75
C ASP A 126 1.58 9.53 -21.17
N GLU A 127 2.92 9.76 -21.14
CA GLU A 127 3.88 8.83 -20.57
C GLU A 127 3.71 8.77 -19.05
N ARG A 128 3.48 9.92 -18.45
CA ARG A 128 3.17 10.01 -17.03
C ARG A 128 1.85 9.33 -16.69
N TRP A 129 0.80 9.55 -17.49
CA TRP A 129 -0.47 8.85 -17.34
C TRP A 129 -0.24 7.34 -17.33
N SER A 130 0.39 6.81 -18.36
CA SER A 130 0.65 5.38 -18.54
C SER A 130 1.47 4.82 -17.38
N ARG A 131 2.57 5.48 -17.01
CA ARG A 131 3.42 5.06 -15.90
C ARG A 131 2.65 4.97 -14.57
N VAL A 132 1.83 5.97 -14.27
CA VAL A 132 1.06 6.00 -13.02
C VAL A 132 0.00 4.90 -12.99
N ILE A 133 -0.72 4.68 -14.11
CA ILE A 133 -1.70 3.59 -14.23
C ILE A 133 -0.99 2.23 -14.14
N ASP A 134 0.11 2.04 -14.83
CA ASP A 134 0.81 0.76 -14.87
C ASP A 134 1.33 0.33 -13.50
N ILE A 135 1.85 1.26 -12.71
CA ILE A 135 2.36 0.92 -11.39
C ILE A 135 1.24 0.86 -10.36
N ASN A 136 0.37 1.89 -10.28
CA ASN A 136 -0.61 2.01 -9.20
C ASN A 136 -1.90 1.21 -9.42
N LEU A 137 -2.13 0.64 -10.61
CA LEU A 137 -3.27 -0.24 -10.90
C LEU A 137 -2.82 -1.59 -11.46
N SER A 138 -2.11 -1.61 -12.61
CA SER A 138 -1.69 -2.88 -13.24
C SER A 138 -0.69 -3.64 -12.37
N GLY A 139 0.21 -2.95 -11.64
CA GLY A 139 1.15 -3.55 -10.70
C GLY A 139 0.45 -4.15 -9.47
N ILE A 140 -0.60 -3.52 -8.97
CA ILE A 140 -1.47 -4.09 -7.92
C ILE A 140 -2.11 -5.38 -8.43
N PHE A 141 -2.74 -5.35 -9.61
CA PHE A 141 -3.34 -6.54 -10.23
C PHE A 141 -2.31 -7.68 -10.39
N ALA A 142 -1.11 -7.36 -10.87
CA ALA A 142 -0.04 -8.35 -11.07
C ALA A 142 0.37 -9.00 -9.73
N THR A 143 0.53 -8.20 -8.67
CA THR A 143 0.86 -8.68 -7.32
C THR A 143 -0.23 -9.60 -6.76
N VAL A 144 -1.48 -9.18 -6.83
CA VAL A 144 -2.64 -9.97 -6.35
C VAL A 144 -2.74 -11.28 -7.11
N ARG A 145 -2.58 -11.26 -8.44
CA ARG A 145 -2.61 -12.46 -9.27
C ARG A 145 -1.49 -13.43 -8.93
N ALA A 146 -0.26 -12.94 -8.75
CA ALA A 146 0.88 -13.77 -8.38
C ALA A 146 0.64 -14.46 -7.02
N ALA A 147 0.15 -13.71 -6.02
CA ALA A 147 -0.17 -14.26 -4.71
C ALA A 147 -1.31 -15.29 -4.75
N ALA A 148 -2.40 -15.01 -5.47
CA ALA A 148 -3.56 -15.88 -5.55
C ALA A 148 -3.23 -17.27 -6.12
N ARG A 149 -2.23 -17.40 -7.03
CA ARG A 149 -1.77 -18.69 -7.55
C ARG A 149 -1.30 -19.64 -6.44
N HIS A 150 -0.65 -19.11 -5.40
CA HIS A 150 -0.15 -19.89 -4.27
C HIS A 150 -1.19 -20.08 -3.16
N MET A 151 -2.11 -19.15 -3.01
CA MET A 151 -3.12 -19.17 -1.97
C MET A 151 -4.31 -20.09 -2.33
N ARG A 152 -4.78 -20.06 -3.58
CA ARG A 152 -5.98 -20.80 -4.03
C ARG A 152 -5.89 -22.31 -3.81
N PRO A 153 -4.78 -23.03 -4.12
CA PRO A 153 -4.67 -24.46 -3.86
C PRO A 153 -4.76 -24.82 -2.37
N ARG A 154 -4.38 -23.88 -1.50
CA ARG A 154 -4.38 -24.06 -0.04
C ARG A 154 -5.68 -23.60 0.62
N LYS A 155 -6.57 -22.98 -0.13
CA LYS A 155 -7.83 -22.38 0.33
C LYS A 155 -7.64 -21.46 1.55
N TYR A 156 -6.57 -20.70 1.53
CA TYR A 156 -6.21 -19.74 2.58
C TYR A 156 -5.37 -18.60 2.01
N GLY A 157 -5.73 -17.37 2.35
CA GLY A 157 -4.93 -16.20 2.01
C GLY A 157 -5.53 -14.91 2.58
N ARG A 158 -4.65 -13.92 2.73
CA ARG A 158 -5.00 -12.53 3.04
C ARG A 158 -4.30 -11.63 2.03
N ILE A 159 -5.06 -10.91 1.26
CA ILE A 159 -4.54 -9.95 0.29
C ILE A 159 -4.98 -8.55 0.74
N VAL A 160 -4.02 -7.68 0.94
CA VAL A 160 -4.25 -6.30 1.37
C VAL A 160 -3.72 -5.35 0.30
N VAL A 161 -4.61 -4.55 -0.26
CA VAL A 161 -4.26 -3.58 -1.32
C VAL A 161 -4.12 -2.19 -0.70
N THR A 162 -3.02 -1.49 -0.97
CA THR A 162 -2.89 -0.08 -0.61
C THR A 162 -3.56 0.78 -1.67
N THR A 163 -4.77 1.23 -1.36
CA THR A 163 -5.49 2.23 -2.17
C THR A 163 -5.08 3.65 -1.76
N SER A 164 -5.98 4.54 -1.56
CA SER A 164 -5.75 5.90 -1.08
C SER A 164 -7.09 6.56 -0.76
N LEU A 165 -7.11 7.55 0.13
CA LEU A 165 -8.24 8.47 0.27
C LEU A 165 -8.61 9.10 -1.10
N ALA A 166 -7.62 9.32 -1.97
CA ALA A 166 -7.81 9.82 -3.34
C ALA A 166 -8.61 8.88 -4.26
N ALA A 167 -8.92 7.65 -3.84
CA ALA A 167 -9.83 6.76 -4.54
C ALA A 167 -11.30 7.21 -4.45
N THR A 168 -11.65 7.99 -3.44
CA THR A 168 -13.02 8.44 -3.16
C THR A 168 -13.15 9.95 -3.02
N LYS A 169 -12.12 10.63 -2.49
CA LYS A 169 -12.07 12.07 -2.35
C LYS A 169 -11.27 12.69 -3.51
N VAL A 170 -11.86 13.63 -4.20
CA VAL A 170 -11.14 14.41 -5.21
C VAL A 170 -10.23 15.43 -4.51
N GLU A 171 -8.92 15.31 -4.75
CA GLU A 171 -7.94 16.29 -4.29
C GLU A 171 -7.28 16.97 -5.50
N PRO A 172 -7.61 18.23 -5.77
CA PRO A 172 -7.21 18.88 -7.01
C PRO A 172 -5.70 19.15 -7.14
N ALA A 173 -4.93 18.98 -6.06
CA ALA A 173 -3.47 19.03 -6.08
C ALA A 173 -2.82 17.70 -6.50
N ILE A 174 -3.60 16.60 -6.56
CA ILE A 174 -3.15 15.27 -6.97
C ILE A 174 -3.42 15.04 -8.45
N GLY A 175 -2.48 14.44 -9.15
CA GLY A 175 -2.62 14.13 -10.58
C GLY A 175 -3.77 13.16 -10.88
N SER A 176 -4.50 13.42 -11.96
CA SER A 176 -5.72 12.68 -12.34
C SER A 176 -5.48 11.19 -12.56
N ALA A 177 -4.33 10.80 -13.12
CA ALA A 177 -3.95 9.39 -13.32
C ALA A 177 -3.90 8.61 -12.00
N TYR A 178 -3.38 9.23 -10.93
CA TYR A 178 -3.30 8.58 -9.62
C TYR A 178 -4.69 8.35 -9.01
N MET A 179 -5.56 9.37 -9.04
CA MET A 179 -6.94 9.24 -8.56
C MET A 179 -7.69 8.15 -9.33
N ALA A 180 -7.55 8.13 -10.67
CA ALA A 180 -8.14 7.09 -11.51
C ALA A 180 -7.60 5.69 -11.19
N ALA A 181 -6.26 5.55 -11.03
CA ALA A 181 -5.64 4.28 -10.68
C ALA A 181 -6.11 3.76 -9.30
N LYS A 182 -6.16 4.63 -8.29
CA LYS A 182 -6.57 4.24 -6.93
C LYS A 182 -8.07 3.95 -6.84
N ALA A 183 -8.93 4.67 -7.59
CA ALA A 183 -10.34 4.35 -7.74
C ALA A 183 -10.55 2.99 -8.45
N GLY A 184 -9.79 2.73 -9.51
CA GLY A 184 -9.76 1.44 -10.20
C GLY A 184 -9.31 0.31 -9.28
N ALA A 185 -8.24 0.50 -8.52
CA ALA A 185 -7.72 -0.47 -7.55
C ALA A 185 -8.75 -0.79 -6.44
N ARG A 186 -9.46 0.24 -5.94
CA ARG A 186 -10.56 0.07 -4.98
C ARG A 186 -11.66 -0.82 -5.55
N HIS A 187 -12.12 -0.57 -6.78
CA HIS A 187 -13.15 -1.39 -7.40
C HIS A 187 -12.65 -2.81 -7.70
N LEU A 188 -11.38 -2.95 -8.10
CA LEU A 188 -10.73 -4.25 -8.31
C LEU A 188 -10.74 -5.12 -7.03
N VAL A 189 -10.55 -4.52 -5.84
CA VAL A 189 -10.66 -5.22 -4.56
C VAL A 189 -12.03 -5.88 -4.41
N HIS A 190 -13.13 -5.18 -4.74
CA HIS A 190 -14.48 -5.75 -4.66
C HIS A 190 -14.65 -6.95 -5.59
N THR A 191 -14.20 -6.82 -6.84
CA THR A 191 -14.31 -7.88 -7.86
C THR A 191 -13.53 -9.13 -7.45
N ILE A 192 -12.27 -8.94 -7.03
CA ILE A 192 -11.40 -10.05 -6.65
C ILE A 192 -11.85 -10.69 -5.31
N ALA A 193 -12.33 -9.88 -4.37
CA ALA A 193 -12.87 -10.38 -3.11
C ALA A 193 -14.05 -11.31 -3.34
N LEU A 194 -14.97 -10.94 -4.23
CA LEU A 194 -16.10 -11.78 -4.62
C LEU A 194 -15.63 -13.10 -5.26
N GLU A 195 -14.65 -13.03 -6.17
CA GLU A 195 -14.11 -14.21 -6.86
C GLU A 195 -13.43 -15.18 -5.90
N LEU A 196 -12.62 -14.68 -4.95
CA LEU A 196 -11.74 -15.50 -4.13
C LEU A 196 -12.33 -15.91 -2.77
N ALA A 197 -13.48 -15.36 -2.39
CA ALA A 197 -14.10 -15.64 -1.08
C ALA A 197 -14.37 -17.14 -0.85
N ALA A 198 -14.88 -17.85 -1.85
CA ALA A 198 -15.15 -19.29 -1.77
C ALA A 198 -13.87 -20.14 -1.69
N ASP A 199 -12.72 -19.58 -2.04
CA ASP A 199 -11.41 -20.20 -1.89
C ASP A 199 -10.75 -19.87 -0.53
N GLY A 200 -11.48 -19.24 0.40
CA GLY A 200 -10.96 -18.89 1.73
C GLY A 200 -9.92 -17.77 1.71
N ILE A 201 -9.87 -16.97 0.63
CA ILE A 201 -8.94 -15.87 0.46
C ILE A 201 -9.69 -14.55 0.67
N MET A 202 -9.32 -13.81 1.71
CA MET A 202 -9.91 -12.51 2.01
C MET A 202 -9.09 -11.40 1.32
N VAL A 203 -9.78 -10.53 0.60
CA VAL A 203 -9.15 -9.41 -0.12
C VAL A 203 -9.75 -8.10 0.38
N ASN A 204 -8.92 -7.28 1.00
CA ASN A 204 -9.33 -5.98 1.56
C ASN A 204 -8.35 -4.88 1.15
N ALA A 205 -8.72 -3.65 1.41
CA ALA A 205 -7.89 -2.49 1.14
C ALA A 205 -7.65 -1.63 2.39
N ILE A 206 -6.49 -1.00 2.42
CA ILE A 206 -6.19 0.14 3.30
C ILE A 206 -6.14 1.37 2.41
N ALA A 207 -6.87 2.42 2.79
CA ALA A 207 -6.91 3.71 2.10
C ALA A 207 -6.27 4.79 2.98
N PRO A 208 -4.94 5.01 2.87
CA PRO A 208 -4.28 6.05 3.64
C PRO A 208 -4.70 7.44 3.17
N GLY A 209 -4.79 8.38 4.12
CA GLY A 209 -4.76 9.80 3.86
C GLY A 209 -3.32 10.29 3.61
N PHE A 210 -2.97 11.45 4.16
CA PHE A 210 -1.60 11.97 4.05
C PHE A 210 -0.73 11.37 5.15
N PHE A 211 0.31 10.64 4.71
CA PHE A 211 1.31 10.02 5.58
C PHE A 211 2.71 10.54 5.27
N VAL A 212 3.56 10.62 6.29
CA VAL A 212 4.97 10.96 6.12
C VAL A 212 5.70 9.78 5.50
N THR A 213 5.97 9.87 4.20
CA THR A 213 6.67 8.84 3.40
C THR A 213 7.57 9.49 2.35
N ASN A 214 8.38 8.69 1.67
CA ASN A 214 9.24 9.15 0.58
C ASN A 214 8.52 9.32 -0.76
N ILE A 215 7.24 8.93 -0.87
CA ILE A 215 6.45 9.12 -2.08
C ILE A 215 6.41 10.61 -2.45
N GLY A 216 6.50 10.94 -3.72
CA GLY A 216 6.52 12.34 -4.18
C GLY A 216 7.84 13.07 -3.86
N GLY A 217 8.97 12.34 -3.77
CA GLY A 217 10.28 12.95 -3.53
C GLY A 217 10.49 13.43 -2.09
N GLY A 218 9.74 12.88 -1.13
CA GLY A 218 9.93 13.16 0.29
C GLY A 218 9.34 14.48 0.78
N HIS A 219 8.49 15.15 -0.01
CA HIS A 219 7.83 16.40 0.41
C HIS A 219 7.09 16.28 1.75
N ALA A 220 6.59 15.09 2.06
CA ALA A 220 5.92 14.81 3.32
C ALA A 220 6.82 14.94 4.56
N HIS A 221 8.15 14.95 4.41
CA HIS A 221 9.09 15.16 5.50
C HIS A 221 9.27 16.64 5.88
N ASN A 222 8.84 17.58 5.03
CA ASN A 222 8.93 19.02 5.32
C ASN A 222 7.92 19.40 6.42
N PRO A 223 8.38 19.94 7.59
CA PRO A 223 7.49 20.31 8.70
C PRO A 223 6.46 21.38 8.31
N GLU A 224 6.77 22.30 7.39
CA GLU A 224 5.83 23.31 6.94
C GLU A 224 4.69 22.69 6.13
N VAL A 225 5.00 21.71 5.29
CA VAL A 225 3.99 20.94 4.53
C VAL A 225 3.10 20.15 5.49
N GLN A 226 3.70 19.48 6.48
CA GLN A 226 2.94 18.76 7.51
C GLN A 226 2.01 19.68 8.27
N ALA A 227 2.51 20.84 8.73
CA ALA A 227 1.72 21.82 9.48
C ALA A 227 0.58 22.42 8.63
N ALA A 228 0.82 22.64 7.34
CA ALA A 228 -0.20 23.13 6.43
C ALA A 228 -1.34 22.11 6.23
N ILE A 229 -0.99 20.85 5.97
CA ILE A 229 -1.98 19.77 5.73
C ILE A 229 -2.71 19.39 7.01
N ALA A 230 -2.03 19.43 8.17
CA ALA A 230 -2.63 19.10 9.47
C ALA A 230 -3.82 20.00 9.83
N LYS A 231 -3.90 21.21 9.27
CA LYS A 231 -5.05 22.13 9.47
C LYS A 231 -6.34 21.61 8.84
N ASP A 232 -6.21 20.83 7.76
CA ASP A 232 -7.36 20.25 7.05
C ASP A 232 -7.75 18.86 7.58
N ILE A 233 -6.97 18.32 8.53
CA ILE A 233 -7.21 17.02 9.15
C ILE A 233 -7.83 17.21 10.53
N PRO A 234 -9.02 16.64 10.82
CA PRO A 234 -9.68 16.79 12.13
C PRO A 234 -8.83 16.36 13.35
N MET A 235 -7.92 15.39 13.19
CA MET A 235 -6.97 15.01 14.24
C MET A 235 -5.77 15.95 14.37
N HIS A 236 -5.71 17.06 13.60
CA HIS A 236 -4.67 18.10 13.60
C HIS A 236 -3.23 17.56 13.48
N ARG A 237 -3.06 16.43 12.84
CA ARG A 237 -1.74 15.85 12.51
C ARG A 237 -1.80 15.03 11.25
N VAL A 238 -0.66 14.88 10.60
CA VAL A 238 -0.46 13.93 9.50
C VAL A 238 -0.23 12.51 10.05
N GLY A 239 -0.51 11.49 9.24
CA GLY A 239 -0.23 10.09 9.59
C GLY A 239 1.26 9.78 9.53
N ARG A 240 1.70 8.86 10.37
CA ARG A 240 3.06 8.30 10.38
C ARG A 240 2.99 6.81 10.04
N PRO A 241 4.06 6.21 9.49
CA PRO A 241 4.08 4.78 9.19
C PRO A 241 3.66 3.87 10.36
N ASP A 242 3.93 4.28 11.60
CA ASP A 242 3.51 3.51 12.80
C ASP A 242 1.99 3.49 12.99
N ASP A 243 1.28 4.52 12.57
CA ASP A 243 -0.19 4.57 12.71
C ASP A 243 -0.90 3.45 11.91
N ILE A 244 -0.27 2.93 10.85
CA ILE A 244 -0.88 1.94 9.97
C ILE A 244 -0.61 0.48 10.39
N LYS A 245 0.41 0.25 11.25
CA LYS A 245 0.90 -1.08 11.61
C LYS A 245 -0.17 -1.98 12.23
N ALA A 246 -0.96 -1.45 13.16
CA ALA A 246 -2.02 -2.22 13.82
C ALA A 246 -3.11 -2.67 12.85
N LEU A 247 -3.50 -1.81 11.90
CA LEU A 247 -4.48 -2.15 10.87
C LEU A 247 -3.91 -3.21 9.90
N ALA A 248 -2.64 -3.10 9.54
CA ALA A 248 -1.96 -4.09 8.70
C ALA A 248 -1.94 -5.47 9.37
N LEU A 249 -1.57 -5.55 10.64
CA LEU A 249 -1.60 -6.78 11.41
C LEU A 249 -3.01 -7.37 11.50
N PHE A 250 -4.02 -6.54 11.77
CA PHE A 250 -5.43 -6.97 11.81
C PHE A 250 -5.86 -7.61 10.50
N LEU A 251 -5.64 -6.93 9.36
CA LEU A 251 -6.07 -7.44 8.05
C LEU A 251 -5.26 -8.66 7.56
N ALA A 252 -4.02 -8.81 8.01
CA ALA A 252 -3.16 -9.94 7.70
C ALA A 252 -3.48 -11.19 8.55
N SER A 253 -4.12 -11.03 9.69
CA SER A 253 -4.32 -12.07 10.69
C SER A 253 -5.68 -12.79 10.57
N PRO A 254 -5.88 -13.92 11.28
CA PRO A 254 -7.18 -14.56 11.42
C PRO A 254 -8.27 -13.69 12.07
N ALA A 255 -7.91 -12.55 12.71
CA ALA A 255 -8.90 -11.64 13.28
C ALA A 255 -9.85 -11.03 12.23
N SER A 256 -9.42 -10.95 10.97
CA SER A 256 -10.20 -10.45 9.84
C SER A 256 -10.87 -11.53 8.98
N GLU A 257 -10.96 -12.77 9.44
CA GLU A 257 -11.38 -13.91 8.60
C GLU A 257 -12.79 -13.82 8.01
N TYR A 258 -13.65 -12.97 8.55
CA TYR A 258 -15.02 -12.75 8.03
C TYR A 258 -15.17 -11.37 7.39
N ILE A 259 -14.03 -10.75 7.02
CA ILE A 259 -13.97 -9.42 6.39
C ILE A 259 -13.34 -9.59 5.02
N THR A 260 -14.10 -9.34 3.95
CA THR A 260 -13.59 -9.31 2.57
C THR A 260 -14.29 -8.24 1.74
N GLY A 261 -13.61 -7.69 0.76
CA GLY A 261 -14.12 -6.61 -0.10
C GLY A 261 -14.23 -5.25 0.60
N GLN A 262 -13.61 -5.07 1.77
CA GLN A 262 -13.70 -3.82 2.53
C GLN A 262 -12.49 -2.93 2.26
N GLU A 263 -12.74 -1.63 2.25
CA GLU A 263 -11.71 -0.60 2.26
C GLU A 263 -11.77 0.14 3.60
N VAL A 264 -10.67 0.10 4.34
CA VAL A 264 -10.53 0.81 5.61
C VAL A 264 -9.74 2.09 5.39
N VAL A 265 -10.41 3.22 5.54
CA VAL A 265 -9.78 4.54 5.47
C VAL A 265 -9.03 4.82 6.78
N ILE A 266 -7.79 5.29 6.65
CA ILE A 266 -6.95 5.71 7.77
C ILE A 266 -6.34 7.08 7.42
N ASP A 267 -6.99 8.15 7.84
CA ASP A 267 -6.72 9.51 7.37
C ASP A 267 -6.86 10.62 8.43
N GLY A 268 -7.07 10.24 9.68
CA GLY A 268 -7.32 11.21 10.77
C GLY A 268 -8.63 11.99 10.64
N GLY A 269 -9.57 11.49 9.82
CA GLY A 269 -10.86 12.12 9.55
C GLY A 269 -10.86 13.07 8.35
N TRP A 270 -9.75 13.19 7.62
CA TRP A 270 -9.63 14.13 6.49
C TRP A 270 -10.70 13.94 5.41
N GLY A 271 -11.14 12.71 5.18
CA GLY A 271 -12.21 12.37 4.23
C GLY A 271 -13.60 12.87 4.64
N LEU A 272 -13.81 13.16 5.92
CA LEU A 272 -15.10 13.62 6.47
C LEU A 272 -15.30 15.12 6.32
N GLY A 273 -14.24 15.89 6.13
CA GLY A 273 -14.25 17.35 6.08
C GLY A 273 -13.59 18.00 7.28
N VAL A 274 -13.68 19.32 7.37
CA VAL A 274 -13.18 20.14 8.48
C VAL A 274 -14.36 20.54 9.34
N ALA A 275 -14.23 20.40 10.67
CA ALA A 275 -15.33 20.66 11.61
C ALA A 275 -15.24 22.06 12.27
N ASP A 276 -14.08 22.74 12.18
CA ASP A 276 -13.74 24.01 12.83
C ASP A 276 -12.94 24.95 11.91
#